data_0486d66de1c6e038d208d694faf3a43b
#
_entry.id   0486d66de1c6e038d208d694faf3a43b
#
_cell.length_a   1.000
_cell.length_b   1.000
_cell.length_c   1.000
_cell.angle_alpha   90.00
_cell.angle_beta   90.00
_cell.angle_gamma   90.00
#
_symmetry.space_group_name_H-M   'P 1'
#
loop_
_entity.id
_entity.type
_entity.pdbx_description
1 polymer ?
#
loop_
_entity_poly.entity_id
_entity_poly.type
_entity_poly.pdbx_seq_one_letter_code
_entity_poly.pdbx_strand_id
1 'polypeptide(L)'
;PRYHDTAATAADEWIPIRPGTDTAMMVAMANVMITENLHDQPFLDKYSVGFDKFKDYVLGQEDGTEKTPQWAAEICGVDADSIYRLAREYAGTKPAALMDCQGPARSAMGEQYNRCAATLSAMTGNVGRAGGSACGGLMGIPVGHMFRMSAIPPGKNPFEMEGPNVKGTLDIRERVIKRVHINTIFDAILEGRQGGYPADIRLMWSMCNNYLNQTGNSNKAARALQKLEFFCAQELFMTAQARYADLLLPVTSAVERSDLTRPWPSGPYFTFMNRALEPLGECKSDLDIVSELAQRLGIEGFNPHTEDEWLKMFVDLNPEYQEHIKDFDKFKADGIHRVKLDEPIIAFKEQIDDIEKNPFPTPSGKIEIFSQRAADLNKPDTPPIPKYLPTPEDRSDPLIEKFPLQL
;
A
#
# COMPACT_ATOMS: atom_id res chain seq x y z
N PRO A 1 -18.17 7.68 1.60
CA PRO A 1 -18.89 8.80 2.23
C PRO A 1 -18.93 10.10 1.43
N ARG A 2 -18.03 10.30 0.43
CA ARG A 2 -18.03 11.49 -0.44
C ARG A 2 -18.57 11.16 -1.82
N TYR A 3 -19.85 10.91 -1.92
CA TYR A 3 -20.49 10.53 -3.16
C TYR A 3 -20.60 11.67 -4.19
N HIS A 4 -20.47 12.92 -3.76
CA HIS A 4 -20.67 14.08 -4.63
C HIS A 4 -19.53 14.33 -5.63
N ASP A 5 -18.37 13.74 -5.42
CA ASP A 5 -17.24 13.94 -6.31
C ASP A 5 -17.39 13.09 -7.61
N THR A 6 -16.73 11.95 -7.68
CA THR A 6 -16.72 11.10 -8.87
C THR A 6 -18.09 10.50 -9.16
N ALA A 7 -18.82 10.04 -8.14
CA ALA A 7 -20.12 9.41 -8.35
C ALA A 7 -21.14 10.38 -8.97
N ALA A 8 -21.22 11.64 -8.48
CA ALA A 8 -22.15 12.62 -8.99
C ALA A 8 -21.80 13.17 -10.38
N THR A 9 -20.54 13.06 -10.81
CA THR A 9 -20.06 13.69 -12.04
C THR A 9 -19.77 12.69 -13.17
N ALA A 10 -19.46 11.44 -12.85
CA ALA A 10 -18.95 10.47 -13.82
C ALA A 10 -19.56 9.07 -13.70
N ALA A 11 -20.30 8.75 -12.64
CA ALA A 11 -20.94 7.46 -12.49
C ALA A 11 -22.38 7.51 -13.02
N ASP A 12 -22.82 6.43 -13.69
CA ASP A 12 -24.21 6.25 -14.11
C ASP A 12 -25.12 5.93 -12.91
N GLU A 13 -24.56 5.25 -11.92
CA GLU A 13 -25.24 4.89 -10.68
C GLU A 13 -24.31 4.99 -9.47
N TRP A 14 -24.82 5.47 -8.36
CA TRP A 14 -24.16 5.44 -7.07
C TRP A 14 -24.87 4.50 -6.11
N ILE A 15 -24.15 3.54 -5.57
CA ILE A 15 -24.66 2.57 -4.59
C ILE A 15 -24.03 2.89 -3.23
N PRO A 16 -24.79 3.48 -2.30
CA PRO A 16 -24.28 3.81 -0.99
C PRO A 16 -24.06 2.56 -0.15
N ILE A 17 -22.83 2.29 0.19
CA ILE A 17 -22.45 1.17 1.05
C ILE A 17 -21.93 1.66 2.40
N ARG A 18 -22.19 0.95 3.47
CA ARG A 18 -21.61 1.23 4.78
C ARG A 18 -20.09 1.00 4.72
N PRO A 19 -19.27 1.96 5.21
CA PRO A 19 -17.81 1.80 5.23
C PRO A 19 -17.38 0.51 5.95
N GLY A 20 -16.37 -0.17 5.39
CA GLY A 20 -15.82 -1.41 5.95
C GLY A 20 -16.64 -2.69 5.67
N THR A 21 -17.72 -2.59 4.89
CA THR A 21 -18.59 -3.75 4.58
C THR A 21 -18.55 -4.19 3.11
N ASP A 22 -17.67 -3.61 2.33
CA ASP A 22 -17.52 -3.91 0.90
C ASP A 22 -17.29 -5.41 0.65
N THR A 23 -16.51 -6.05 1.51
CA THR A 23 -16.24 -7.49 1.40
C THR A 23 -17.52 -8.33 1.56
N ALA A 24 -18.46 -7.94 2.43
CA ALA A 24 -19.72 -8.66 2.58
C ALA A 24 -20.54 -8.61 1.28
N MET A 25 -20.64 -7.44 0.66
CA MET A 25 -21.32 -7.29 -0.63
C MET A 25 -20.65 -8.13 -1.72
N MET A 26 -19.33 -8.10 -1.83
CA MET A 26 -18.60 -8.88 -2.84
C MET A 26 -18.72 -10.39 -2.63
N VAL A 27 -18.70 -10.87 -1.39
CA VAL A 27 -18.94 -12.28 -1.07
C VAL A 27 -20.36 -12.70 -1.47
N ALA A 28 -21.36 -11.84 -1.25
CA ALA A 28 -22.73 -12.11 -1.70
C ALA A 28 -22.86 -12.05 -3.24
N MET A 29 -22.14 -11.17 -3.93
CA MET A 29 -22.04 -11.23 -5.39
C MET A 29 -21.45 -12.58 -5.86
N ALA A 30 -20.43 -13.08 -5.18
CA ALA A 30 -19.89 -14.42 -5.46
C ALA A 30 -20.93 -15.52 -5.24
N ASN A 31 -21.77 -15.43 -4.20
CA ASN A 31 -22.88 -16.37 -3.97
C ASN A 31 -23.82 -16.42 -5.19
N VAL A 32 -24.26 -15.27 -5.68
CA VAL A 32 -25.10 -15.19 -6.89
C VAL A 32 -24.42 -15.83 -8.10
N MET A 33 -23.13 -15.51 -8.31
CA MET A 33 -22.38 -16.07 -9.45
C MET A 33 -22.23 -17.60 -9.35
N ILE A 34 -22.10 -18.14 -8.14
CA ILE A 34 -21.99 -19.58 -7.91
C ILE A 34 -23.35 -20.26 -8.09
N THR A 35 -24.39 -19.75 -7.45
CA THR A 35 -25.72 -20.38 -7.45
C THR A 35 -26.44 -20.30 -8.80
N GLU A 36 -26.20 -19.25 -9.55
CA GLU A 36 -26.73 -19.05 -10.92
C GLU A 36 -25.78 -19.55 -12.00
N ASN A 37 -24.64 -20.15 -11.64
CA ASN A 37 -23.62 -20.68 -12.57
C ASN A 37 -23.12 -19.62 -13.57
N LEU A 38 -22.83 -18.40 -13.10
CA LEU A 38 -22.36 -17.28 -13.89
C LEU A 38 -20.83 -17.13 -13.88
N HIS A 39 -20.12 -17.90 -13.05
CA HIS A 39 -18.66 -17.85 -12.94
C HIS A 39 -17.99 -18.64 -14.09
N ASP A 40 -16.78 -18.23 -14.44
CA ASP A 40 -15.94 -18.87 -15.46
C ASP A 40 -15.15 -20.04 -14.85
N GLN A 41 -15.81 -21.22 -14.72
CA GLN A 41 -15.17 -22.39 -14.15
C GLN A 41 -13.91 -22.83 -14.91
N PRO A 42 -13.88 -22.86 -16.28
CA PRO A 42 -12.67 -23.18 -17.01
C PRO A 42 -11.49 -22.25 -16.72
N PHE A 43 -11.75 -20.96 -16.52
CA PHE A 43 -10.73 -20.01 -16.11
C PHE A 43 -10.18 -20.33 -14.71
N LEU A 44 -11.09 -20.58 -13.77
CA LEU A 44 -10.73 -20.91 -12.39
C LEU A 44 -9.88 -22.20 -12.31
N ASP A 45 -10.28 -23.24 -13.03
CA ASP A 45 -9.56 -24.53 -13.06
C ASP A 45 -8.12 -24.38 -13.59
N LYS A 46 -7.97 -23.55 -14.63
CA LYS A 46 -6.68 -23.36 -15.27
C LYS A 46 -5.76 -22.44 -14.47
N TYR A 47 -6.27 -21.31 -13.99
CA TYR A 47 -5.48 -20.20 -13.51
C TYR A 47 -5.54 -19.96 -12.01
N SER A 48 -6.38 -20.66 -11.25
CA SER A 48 -6.49 -20.46 -9.81
C SER A 48 -6.31 -21.73 -8.98
N VAL A 49 -6.15 -21.54 -7.65
CA VAL A 49 -6.17 -22.60 -6.65
C VAL A 49 -7.04 -22.18 -5.46
N GLY A 50 -7.77 -23.15 -4.88
CA GLY A 50 -8.55 -22.96 -3.67
C GLY A 50 -9.91 -22.29 -3.85
N PHE A 51 -10.43 -22.26 -5.06
CA PHE A 51 -11.79 -21.77 -5.29
C PHE A 51 -12.85 -22.64 -4.61
N ASP A 52 -12.63 -23.96 -4.53
CA ASP A 52 -13.48 -24.90 -3.81
C ASP A 52 -13.71 -24.49 -2.35
N LYS A 53 -12.65 -24.15 -1.64
CA LYS A 53 -12.72 -23.69 -0.24
C LYS A 53 -13.45 -22.36 -0.09
N PHE A 54 -13.24 -21.43 -1.02
CA PHE A 54 -13.99 -20.19 -1.03
C PHE A 54 -15.48 -20.42 -1.31
N LYS A 55 -15.80 -21.31 -2.25
CA LYS A 55 -17.17 -21.73 -2.56
C LYS A 55 -17.86 -22.33 -1.34
N ASP A 56 -17.18 -23.20 -0.58
CA ASP A 56 -17.71 -23.81 0.64
C ASP A 56 -18.07 -22.73 1.68
N TYR A 57 -17.23 -21.74 1.88
CA TYR A 57 -17.53 -20.59 2.74
C TYR A 57 -18.73 -19.79 2.25
N VAL A 58 -18.77 -19.45 0.95
CA VAL A 58 -19.84 -18.65 0.34
C VAL A 58 -21.18 -19.35 0.47
N LEU A 59 -21.22 -20.67 0.29
CA LEU A 59 -22.44 -21.50 0.40
C LEU A 59 -22.79 -21.91 1.85
N GLY A 60 -22.02 -21.42 2.83
CA GLY A 60 -22.29 -21.70 4.25
C GLY A 60 -21.90 -23.10 4.70
N GLN A 61 -21.15 -23.86 3.91
CA GLN A 61 -20.74 -25.22 4.30
C GLN A 61 -19.67 -25.20 5.40
N GLU A 62 -18.93 -24.10 5.52
CA GLU A 62 -17.87 -23.95 6.51
C GLU A 62 -18.42 -23.51 7.89
N ASP A 63 -19.38 -22.58 7.92
CA ASP A 63 -19.82 -21.91 9.15
C ASP A 63 -21.34 -21.94 9.37
N GLY A 64 -22.07 -22.68 8.53
CA GLY A 64 -23.52 -22.83 8.63
C GLY A 64 -24.34 -21.63 8.15
N THR A 65 -23.69 -20.59 7.59
CA THR A 65 -24.36 -19.38 7.14
C THR A 65 -24.06 -19.13 5.67
N GLU A 66 -25.07 -19.27 4.83
CA GLU A 66 -24.95 -18.92 3.41
C GLU A 66 -24.85 -17.41 3.22
N LYS A 67 -23.91 -16.96 2.40
CA LYS A 67 -23.60 -15.55 2.20
C LYS A 67 -24.47 -14.95 1.07
N THR A 68 -25.79 -15.01 1.27
CA THR A 68 -26.77 -14.51 0.30
C THR A 68 -26.76 -12.99 0.18
N PRO A 69 -27.34 -12.41 -0.89
CA PRO A 69 -27.59 -10.96 -0.98
C PRO A 69 -28.39 -10.41 0.21
N GLN A 70 -29.35 -11.17 0.76
CA GLN A 70 -30.09 -10.77 1.97
C GLN A 70 -29.18 -10.67 3.18
N TRP A 71 -28.32 -11.66 3.41
CA TRP A 71 -27.30 -11.61 4.47
C TRP A 71 -26.41 -10.37 4.31
N ALA A 72 -25.94 -10.06 3.11
CA ALA A 72 -25.09 -8.89 2.90
C ALA A 72 -25.85 -7.57 3.06
N ALA A 73 -27.12 -7.50 2.67
CA ALA A 73 -27.95 -6.29 2.78
C ALA A 73 -28.08 -5.82 4.24
N GLU A 74 -28.24 -6.75 5.18
CA GLU A 74 -28.29 -6.45 6.63
C GLU A 74 -26.97 -5.80 7.10
N ILE A 75 -25.84 -6.29 6.61
CA ILE A 75 -24.49 -5.83 6.96
C ILE A 75 -24.17 -4.50 6.27
N CYS A 76 -24.28 -4.46 4.95
CA CYS A 76 -23.74 -3.34 4.15
C CYS A 76 -24.74 -2.21 3.90
N GLY A 77 -26.04 -2.44 4.11
CA GLY A 77 -27.10 -1.46 3.90
C GLY A 77 -27.46 -1.22 2.44
N VAL A 78 -26.89 -2.02 1.52
CA VAL A 78 -27.31 -2.06 0.10
C VAL A 78 -28.43 -3.09 -0.02
N ASP A 79 -29.49 -2.76 -0.74
CA ASP A 79 -30.62 -3.70 -0.91
C ASP A 79 -30.20 -4.94 -1.68
N ALA A 80 -30.84 -6.06 -1.37
CA ALA A 80 -30.48 -7.36 -1.94
C ALA A 80 -30.68 -7.40 -3.47
N ASP A 81 -31.70 -6.72 -4.00
CA ASP A 81 -31.98 -6.72 -5.44
C ASP A 81 -30.86 -6.00 -6.21
N SER A 82 -30.32 -4.93 -5.66
CA SER A 82 -29.15 -4.24 -6.22
C SER A 82 -27.91 -5.16 -6.23
N ILE A 83 -27.71 -5.94 -5.19
CA ILE A 83 -26.60 -6.91 -5.14
C ILE A 83 -26.78 -8.01 -6.20
N TYR A 84 -27.99 -8.56 -6.34
CA TYR A 84 -28.30 -9.52 -7.40
C TYR A 84 -28.05 -8.95 -8.79
N ARG A 85 -28.53 -7.75 -9.05
CA ARG A 85 -28.36 -7.07 -10.34
C ARG A 85 -26.89 -6.84 -10.65
N LEU A 86 -26.13 -6.25 -9.72
CA LEU A 86 -24.69 -6.01 -9.89
C LEU A 86 -23.90 -7.29 -10.16
N ALA A 87 -24.19 -8.37 -9.43
CA ALA A 87 -23.53 -9.65 -9.62
C ALA A 87 -23.75 -10.19 -11.06
N ARG A 88 -24.98 -10.13 -11.54
CA ARG A 88 -25.35 -10.58 -12.91
C ARG A 88 -24.73 -9.68 -13.98
N GLU A 89 -24.80 -8.36 -13.80
CA GLU A 89 -24.22 -7.39 -14.74
C GLU A 89 -22.70 -7.56 -14.82
N TYR A 90 -22.01 -7.65 -13.69
CA TYR A 90 -20.56 -7.84 -13.67
C TYR A 90 -20.13 -9.19 -14.26
N ALA A 91 -20.86 -10.27 -13.96
CA ALA A 91 -20.58 -11.58 -14.53
C ALA A 91 -20.88 -11.66 -16.04
N GLY A 92 -21.94 -10.97 -16.50
CA GLY A 92 -22.40 -11.01 -17.87
C GLY A 92 -21.67 -10.05 -18.82
N THR A 93 -21.07 -8.98 -18.30
CA THR A 93 -20.37 -7.98 -19.12
C THR A 93 -18.92 -8.42 -19.36
N LYS A 94 -18.50 -8.44 -20.62
CA LYS A 94 -17.15 -8.87 -21.03
C LYS A 94 -16.57 -7.89 -22.05
N PRO A 95 -15.44 -7.21 -21.77
CA PRO A 95 -14.75 -7.16 -20.47
C PRO A 95 -15.49 -6.30 -19.45
N ALA A 96 -15.25 -6.56 -18.16
CA ALA A 96 -15.68 -5.71 -17.07
C ALA A 96 -14.51 -5.44 -16.12
N ALA A 97 -14.31 -4.18 -15.77
CA ALA A 97 -13.28 -3.78 -14.80
C ALA A 97 -13.91 -3.57 -13.42
N LEU A 98 -13.44 -4.30 -12.43
CA LEU A 98 -13.67 -4.00 -11.02
C LEU A 98 -12.45 -3.23 -10.50
N MET A 99 -12.64 -1.95 -10.24
CA MET A 99 -11.57 -1.09 -9.75
C MET A 99 -11.62 -1.01 -8.22
N ASP A 100 -10.71 -1.71 -7.59
CA ASP A 100 -10.49 -1.60 -6.15
C ASP A 100 -9.44 -0.52 -5.84
N CYS A 101 -9.50 0.04 -4.65
CA CYS A 101 -8.53 1.04 -4.21
C CYS A 101 -8.19 0.90 -2.73
N GLN A 102 -7.37 1.80 -2.22
CA GLN A 102 -6.85 1.70 -0.85
C GLN A 102 -7.84 2.08 0.25
N GLY A 103 -8.96 2.74 -0.06
CA GLY A 103 -9.87 3.24 0.97
C GLY A 103 -10.31 2.14 1.94
N PRO A 104 -11.10 1.15 1.50
CA PRO A 104 -11.54 0.05 2.35
C PRO A 104 -10.38 -0.79 2.89
N ALA A 105 -9.29 -0.92 2.13
CA ALA A 105 -8.11 -1.68 2.55
C ALA A 105 -7.33 -1.05 3.72
N ARG A 106 -7.59 0.22 4.05
CA ARG A 106 -6.94 0.93 5.17
C ARG A 106 -7.66 0.76 6.51
N SER A 107 -8.80 0.11 6.51
CA SER A 107 -9.50 -0.25 7.75
C SER A 107 -8.96 -1.56 8.35
N ALA A 108 -9.37 -1.88 9.57
CA ALA A 108 -9.12 -3.18 10.15
C ALA A 108 -9.68 -4.28 9.25
N MET A 109 -8.95 -5.38 9.08
CA MET A 109 -9.29 -6.51 8.17
C MET A 109 -9.44 -6.10 6.69
N GLY A 110 -8.96 -4.91 6.32
CA GLY A 110 -9.17 -4.33 4.99
C GLY A 110 -8.51 -5.08 3.84
N GLU A 111 -7.49 -5.92 4.10
CA GLU A 111 -6.90 -6.79 3.08
C GLU A 111 -7.92 -7.79 2.50
N GLN A 112 -8.98 -8.12 3.22
CA GLN A 112 -10.04 -9.00 2.73
C GLN A 112 -10.81 -8.38 1.56
N TYR A 113 -10.94 -7.05 1.54
CA TYR A 113 -11.52 -6.30 0.44
C TYR A 113 -10.78 -6.54 -0.88
N ASN A 114 -9.46 -6.31 -0.91
CA ASN A 114 -8.66 -6.50 -2.12
C ASN A 114 -8.62 -7.97 -2.56
N ARG A 115 -8.51 -8.90 -1.60
CA ARG A 115 -8.50 -10.34 -1.88
C ARG A 115 -9.83 -10.80 -2.50
N CYS A 116 -10.96 -10.28 -1.98
CA CYS A 116 -12.27 -10.60 -2.51
C CYS A 116 -12.49 -10.01 -3.91
N ALA A 117 -12.06 -8.75 -4.14
CA ALA A 117 -12.13 -8.12 -5.45
C ALA A 117 -11.32 -8.91 -6.50
N ALA A 118 -10.09 -9.33 -6.17
CA ALA A 118 -9.27 -10.18 -7.04
C ALA A 118 -9.95 -11.54 -7.32
N THR A 119 -10.62 -12.11 -6.32
CA THR A 119 -11.38 -13.37 -6.49
C THR A 119 -12.56 -13.18 -7.44
N LEU A 120 -13.34 -12.11 -7.33
CA LEU A 120 -14.44 -11.82 -8.28
C LEU A 120 -13.91 -11.63 -9.71
N SER A 121 -12.77 -10.95 -9.83
CA SER A 121 -12.13 -10.76 -11.15
C SER A 121 -11.68 -12.09 -11.77
N ALA A 122 -11.16 -13.01 -10.97
CA ALA A 122 -10.84 -14.37 -11.40
C ALA A 122 -12.11 -15.19 -11.73
N MET A 123 -13.15 -15.11 -10.90
CA MET A 123 -14.44 -15.80 -11.15
C MET A 123 -15.11 -15.39 -12.45
N THR A 124 -14.83 -14.20 -12.93
CA THR A 124 -15.40 -13.69 -14.18
C THR A 124 -14.44 -13.75 -15.36
N GLY A 125 -13.20 -14.25 -15.18
CA GLY A 125 -12.19 -14.35 -16.23
C GLY A 125 -11.76 -13.00 -16.80
N ASN A 126 -11.82 -11.93 -16.02
CA ASN A 126 -11.44 -10.57 -16.44
C ASN A 126 -9.94 -10.26 -16.25
N VAL A 127 -9.18 -11.15 -15.63
CA VAL A 127 -7.72 -11.00 -15.44
C VAL A 127 -7.00 -11.23 -16.78
N GLY A 128 -6.03 -10.39 -17.10
CA GLY A 128 -5.20 -10.51 -18.31
C GLY A 128 -5.90 -10.12 -19.61
N ARG A 129 -7.02 -9.40 -19.54
CA ARG A 129 -7.79 -8.93 -20.68
C ARG A 129 -7.86 -7.41 -20.75
N ALA A 130 -7.74 -6.85 -21.93
CA ALA A 130 -7.96 -5.41 -22.16
C ALA A 130 -9.38 -5.02 -21.73
N GLY A 131 -9.50 -3.97 -20.93
CA GLY A 131 -10.78 -3.53 -20.34
C GLY A 131 -11.25 -4.34 -19.13
N GLY A 132 -10.55 -5.39 -18.75
CA GLY A 132 -10.73 -6.10 -17.48
C GLY A 132 -9.90 -5.52 -16.36
N SER A 133 -9.87 -6.21 -15.22
CA SER A 133 -9.02 -5.86 -14.07
C SER A 133 -8.55 -7.11 -13.37
N ALA A 134 -7.34 -7.07 -12.83
CA ALA A 134 -6.83 -8.12 -11.93
C ALA A 134 -7.19 -7.86 -10.48
N CYS A 135 -7.51 -6.63 -10.11
CA CYS A 135 -7.72 -6.18 -8.72
C CYS A 135 -6.53 -6.45 -7.79
N GLY A 136 -6.74 -6.38 -6.49
CA GLY A 136 -5.74 -6.74 -5.48
C GLY A 136 -4.84 -5.58 -5.06
N GLY A 137 -5.14 -4.37 -5.43
CA GLY A 137 -4.41 -3.16 -5.00
C GLY A 137 -4.12 -2.16 -6.10
N LEU A 138 -3.49 -1.11 -5.70
CA LEU A 138 -3.38 0.16 -6.37
C LEU A 138 -2.41 0.20 -7.56
N MET A 139 -1.64 -0.84 -7.83
CA MET A 139 -0.36 -0.71 -8.48
C MET A 139 -0.28 -1.32 -9.86
N GLY A 140 -1.25 -1.03 -10.70
CA GLY A 140 -1.08 -1.19 -12.15
C GLY A 140 -0.22 -0.06 -12.72
N ILE A 141 1.07 0.01 -12.38
CA ILE A 141 1.97 1.01 -12.96
C ILE A 141 2.48 0.47 -14.29
N PRO A 142 2.18 1.14 -15.40
CA PRO A 142 2.61 0.68 -16.72
C PRO A 142 4.12 0.74 -16.94
N VAL A 143 4.85 1.53 -16.17
CA VAL A 143 6.28 1.73 -16.32
C VAL A 143 6.94 1.65 -14.97
N GLY A 144 7.64 0.56 -14.75
CA GLY A 144 8.53 0.36 -13.64
C GLY A 144 7.90 0.27 -12.26
N HIS A 145 8.53 -0.43 -11.37
CA HIS A 145 8.17 -0.48 -9.97
C HIS A 145 8.59 0.80 -9.26
N MET A 146 7.82 1.20 -8.23
CA MET A 146 8.23 2.30 -7.36
C MET A 146 9.70 2.14 -6.97
N PHE A 147 10.49 3.16 -7.23
CA PHE A 147 11.86 3.38 -6.77
C PHE A 147 12.59 2.12 -6.32
N ARG A 148 13.20 1.41 -7.23
CA ARG A 148 14.34 0.57 -6.85
C ARG A 148 15.52 1.51 -6.63
N MET A 149 15.69 1.96 -5.40
CA MET A 149 16.89 2.67 -4.93
C MET A 149 18.16 1.80 -5.00
N SER A 150 18.08 0.62 -5.60
CA SER A 150 19.14 -0.37 -5.68
C SER A 150 20.32 0.02 -6.57
N ALA A 151 20.20 1.08 -7.34
CA ALA A 151 21.27 1.53 -8.20
C ALA A 151 22.35 2.37 -7.47
N ILE A 152 21.99 3.01 -6.36
CA ILE A 152 22.98 3.70 -5.51
C ILE A 152 23.46 2.67 -4.48
N PRO A 153 24.77 2.36 -4.44
CA PRO A 153 25.29 1.43 -3.48
C PRO A 153 24.90 1.89 -2.06
N PRO A 154 24.20 1.06 -1.28
CA PRO A 154 23.92 1.42 0.09
C PRO A 154 25.25 1.58 0.83
N GLY A 155 25.41 2.68 1.54
CA GLY A 155 26.48 2.81 2.52
C GLY A 155 26.40 1.65 3.52
N LYS A 156 27.52 1.24 4.09
CA LYS A 156 27.52 0.26 5.19
C LYS A 156 26.67 0.80 6.34
N ASN A 157 25.55 0.15 6.60
CA ASN A 157 24.79 0.41 7.81
C ASN A 157 25.45 -0.37 8.97
N PRO A 158 26.07 0.28 9.95
CA PRO A 158 26.74 -0.40 11.05
C PRO A 158 25.78 -1.17 11.97
N PHE A 159 24.46 -1.00 11.77
CA PHE A 159 23.40 -1.73 12.48
C PHE A 159 22.77 -2.85 11.67
N GLU A 160 23.17 -3.05 10.42
CA GLU A 160 22.86 -4.26 9.68
C GLU A 160 23.63 -5.42 10.27
N MET A 161 22.93 -6.40 10.82
CA MET A 161 23.53 -7.68 11.14
C MET A 161 23.41 -8.61 9.92
N GLU A 162 24.45 -9.40 9.69
CA GLU A 162 24.40 -10.49 8.72
C GLU A 162 23.37 -11.52 9.19
N GLY A 163 22.19 -11.47 8.58
CA GLY A 163 21.14 -12.46 8.76
C GLY A 163 21.01 -13.33 7.50
N PRO A 164 20.35 -14.48 7.58
CA PRO A 164 20.12 -15.31 6.41
C PRO A 164 19.39 -14.50 5.35
N ASN A 165 19.96 -14.46 4.15
CA ASN A 165 19.32 -13.87 2.97
C ASN A 165 18.05 -14.67 2.67
N VAL A 166 16.90 -14.19 3.11
CA VAL A 166 15.61 -14.75 2.71
C VAL A 166 15.31 -14.26 1.31
N LYS A 167 15.72 -15.03 0.34
CA LYS A 167 15.45 -14.81 -1.08
C LYS A 167 13.93 -14.79 -1.29
N GLY A 168 13.40 -13.64 -1.75
CA GLY A 168 12.02 -13.55 -2.23
C GLY A 168 10.98 -13.05 -1.24
N THR A 169 11.35 -12.64 -0.04
CA THR A 169 10.45 -11.93 0.85
C THR A 169 10.75 -10.43 0.83
N LEU A 170 9.71 -9.62 0.69
CA LEU A 170 9.75 -8.18 0.98
C LEU A 170 9.97 -7.92 2.48
N ASP A 171 10.24 -8.95 3.25
CA ASP A 171 10.42 -8.88 4.67
C ASP A 171 11.83 -8.39 5.02
N ILE A 172 11.99 -7.08 4.95
CA ILE A 172 13.18 -6.38 5.41
C ILE A 172 13.38 -6.53 6.94
N ARG A 173 12.43 -7.14 7.65
CA ARG A 173 12.47 -7.29 9.12
C ARG A 173 13.63 -8.15 9.59
N GLU A 174 14.11 -9.07 8.77
CA GLU A 174 15.27 -9.90 9.11
C GLU A 174 16.62 -9.20 8.93
N ARG A 175 16.66 -8.10 8.16
CA ARG A 175 17.91 -7.36 7.91
C ARG A 175 18.20 -6.28 8.93
N VAL A 176 17.20 -5.81 9.67
CA VAL A 176 17.32 -4.71 10.64
C VAL A 176 16.92 -5.19 12.02
N ILE A 177 17.89 -5.64 12.79
CA ILE A 177 17.67 -6.30 14.09
C ILE A 177 17.04 -5.39 15.16
N LYS A 178 17.10 -4.09 14.99
CA LYS A 178 16.57 -3.14 15.99
C LYS A 178 15.49 -2.26 15.39
N ARG A 179 14.46 -2.90 14.84
CA ARG A 179 13.32 -2.22 14.26
C ARG A 179 12.11 -2.29 15.20
N VAL A 180 11.47 -1.15 15.39
CA VAL A 180 10.23 -1.05 16.15
C VAL A 180 9.09 -0.75 15.18
N HIS A 181 7.97 -1.45 15.33
CA HIS A 181 6.78 -1.18 14.51
C HIS A 181 6.23 0.20 14.84
N ILE A 182 5.81 0.96 13.81
CA ILE A 182 5.34 2.34 13.96
C ILE A 182 4.22 2.50 15.00
N ASN A 183 3.28 1.55 15.08
CA ASN A 183 2.18 1.62 16.04
C ASN A 183 2.60 1.38 17.49
N THR A 184 3.82 0.89 17.74
CA THR A 184 4.34 0.60 19.06
C THR A 184 5.58 1.45 19.41
N ILE A 185 5.90 2.46 18.60
CA ILE A 185 7.09 3.29 18.82
C ILE A 185 7.03 4.01 20.17
N PHE A 186 5.86 4.49 20.58
CA PHE A 186 5.70 5.20 21.84
C PHE A 186 5.73 4.25 23.05
N ASP A 187 5.27 3.01 22.89
CA ASP A 187 5.43 1.97 23.90
C ASP A 187 6.91 1.62 24.05
N ALA A 188 7.64 1.49 22.94
CA ALA A 188 9.08 1.24 22.97
C ALA A 188 9.88 2.34 23.69
N ILE A 189 9.50 3.61 23.50
CA ILE A 189 10.14 4.73 24.23
C ILE A 189 9.78 4.67 25.72
N LEU A 190 8.53 4.38 26.06
CA LEU A 190 8.06 4.37 27.45
C LEU A 190 8.56 3.16 28.25
N GLU A 191 8.57 1.98 27.65
CA GLU A 191 8.81 0.72 28.34
C GLU A 191 10.23 0.18 28.13
N GLY A 192 10.85 0.48 26.98
CA GLY A 192 12.19 0.08 26.66
C GLY A 192 12.41 -1.44 26.75
N ARG A 193 13.59 -1.86 27.18
CA ARG A 193 13.95 -3.27 27.32
C ARG A 193 13.09 -4.02 28.35
N GLN A 194 12.58 -3.34 29.35
CA GLN A 194 11.69 -3.94 30.35
C GLN A 194 10.36 -4.36 29.72
N GLY A 195 9.86 -3.63 28.70
CA GLY A 195 8.69 -3.98 27.91
C GLY A 195 8.95 -4.97 26.78
N GLY A 196 10.16 -5.54 26.70
CA GLY A 196 10.53 -6.49 25.65
C GLY A 196 11.02 -5.84 24.34
N TYR A 197 11.23 -4.53 24.31
CA TYR A 197 11.75 -3.83 23.14
C TYR A 197 13.28 -3.97 23.00
N PRO A 198 13.83 -3.81 21.77
CA PRO A 198 15.25 -4.08 21.53
C PRO A 198 16.22 -3.12 22.22
N ALA A 199 15.76 -1.95 22.64
CA ALA A 199 16.61 -0.93 23.27
C ALA A 199 15.81 0.00 24.18
N ASP A 200 16.51 0.66 25.10
CA ASP A 200 16.02 1.83 25.83
C ASP A 200 16.28 3.06 24.96
N ILE A 201 15.22 3.61 24.36
CA ILE A 201 15.33 4.73 23.41
C ILE A 201 15.49 6.03 24.22
N ARG A 202 16.63 6.68 24.05
CA ARG A 202 16.98 7.94 24.74
C ARG A 202 16.96 9.15 23.81
N LEU A 203 17.27 8.91 22.51
CA LEU A 203 17.29 9.94 21.47
C LEU A 203 16.34 9.55 20.34
N MET A 204 15.59 10.51 19.86
CA MET A 204 14.80 10.41 18.62
C MET A 204 15.26 11.49 17.66
N TRP A 205 15.45 11.10 16.39
CA TRP A 205 15.62 12.02 15.29
C TRP A 205 14.50 11.76 14.28
N SER A 206 13.64 12.74 14.12
CA SER A 206 12.47 12.67 13.24
C SER A 206 12.75 13.40 11.93
N MET A 207 12.58 12.69 10.82
CA MET A 207 12.68 13.23 9.48
C MET A 207 11.42 12.87 8.71
N CYS A 208 10.77 13.84 8.07
CA CYS A 208 9.62 13.64 7.19
C CYS A 208 8.44 12.87 7.83
N ASN A 209 8.20 13.06 9.13
CA ASN A 209 7.10 12.41 9.84
C ASN A 209 6.55 13.23 11.01
N ASN A 210 5.29 12.99 11.34
CA ASN A 210 4.60 13.57 12.49
C ASN A 210 3.80 12.47 13.21
N TYR A 211 4.49 11.51 13.81
CA TYR A 211 3.88 10.33 14.44
C TYR A 211 2.89 10.66 15.55
N LEU A 212 3.06 11.79 16.23
CA LEU A 212 2.11 12.24 17.24
C LEU A 212 0.69 12.38 16.68
N ASN A 213 0.58 12.79 15.40
CA ASN A 213 -0.71 12.94 14.70
C ASN A 213 -1.03 11.79 13.75
N GLN A 214 -0.04 10.98 13.39
CA GLN A 214 -0.19 9.89 12.42
C GLN A 214 -0.50 8.54 13.06
N THR A 215 -0.27 8.40 14.37
CA THR A 215 -0.55 7.17 15.11
C THR A 215 -1.63 7.39 16.16
N GLY A 216 -2.23 6.31 16.63
CA GLY A 216 -3.22 6.36 17.69
C GLY A 216 -2.63 6.77 19.05
N ASN A 217 -3.49 7.31 19.92
CA ASN A 217 -3.16 7.67 21.30
C ASN A 217 -2.12 8.81 21.46
N SER A 218 -2.47 10.00 20.99
CA SER A 218 -1.62 11.20 21.07
C SER A 218 -1.18 11.55 22.50
N ASN A 219 -1.99 11.24 23.53
CA ASN A 219 -1.61 11.45 24.93
C ASN A 219 -0.45 10.54 25.36
N LYS A 220 -0.42 9.29 24.88
CA LYS A 220 0.71 8.38 25.08
C LYS A 220 1.94 8.89 24.33
N ALA A 221 1.76 9.34 23.10
CA ALA A 221 2.81 9.94 22.28
C ALA A 221 3.47 11.13 22.98
N ALA A 222 2.68 12.06 23.50
CA ALA A 222 3.19 13.22 24.23
C ALA A 222 4.06 12.81 25.43
N ARG A 223 3.59 11.84 26.24
CA ARG A 223 4.40 11.33 27.38
C ARG A 223 5.69 10.66 26.93
N ALA A 224 5.64 9.93 25.81
CA ALA A 224 6.83 9.27 25.26
C ALA A 224 7.86 10.29 24.78
N LEU A 225 7.45 11.32 24.04
CA LEU A 225 8.34 12.37 23.57
C LEU A 225 8.98 13.15 24.74
N GLN A 226 8.22 13.42 25.81
CA GLN A 226 8.76 14.07 27.03
C GLN A 226 9.73 13.21 27.81
N LYS A 227 9.72 11.88 27.64
CA LYS A 227 10.66 10.97 28.31
C LYS A 227 12.03 10.93 27.63
N LEU A 228 12.09 11.32 26.36
CA LEU A 228 13.36 11.34 25.63
C LEU A 228 14.36 12.30 26.29
N GLU A 229 15.63 11.93 26.29
CA GLU A 229 16.71 12.81 26.72
C GLU A 229 17.04 13.85 25.66
N PHE A 230 16.81 13.54 24.39
CA PHE A 230 17.01 14.47 23.30
C PHE A 230 16.11 14.12 22.12
N PHE A 231 15.42 15.11 21.59
CA PHE A 231 14.60 14.97 20.40
C PHE A 231 14.97 16.03 19.35
N CYS A 232 15.43 15.58 18.19
CA CYS A 232 15.70 16.42 17.03
C CYS A 232 14.61 16.21 15.96
N ALA A 233 14.05 17.28 15.45
CA ALA A 233 13.08 17.25 14.35
C ALA A 233 13.59 18.03 13.13
N GLN A 234 13.63 17.37 11.97
CA GLN A 234 13.76 18.02 10.65
C GLN A 234 12.35 18.21 10.09
N GLU A 235 11.93 19.46 9.93
CA GLU A 235 10.52 19.74 9.63
C GLU A 235 10.35 21.05 8.84
N LEU A 236 9.35 21.09 7.97
CA LEU A 236 8.92 22.27 7.22
C LEU A 236 8.07 23.23 8.06
N PHE A 237 7.26 22.68 8.96
CA PHE A 237 6.29 23.41 9.74
C PHE A 237 6.43 23.11 11.23
N MET A 238 5.98 24.04 12.08
CA MET A 238 5.89 23.81 13.52
C MET A 238 4.69 22.87 13.80
N THR A 239 4.88 21.58 13.48
CA THR A 239 3.89 20.54 13.74
C THR A 239 3.71 20.30 15.24
N ALA A 240 2.65 19.57 15.62
CA ALA A 240 2.44 19.21 17.02
C ALA A 240 3.63 18.42 17.59
N GLN A 241 4.21 17.53 16.80
CA GLN A 241 5.41 16.77 17.20
C GLN A 241 6.66 17.66 17.30
N ALA A 242 6.87 18.55 16.34
CA ALA A 242 8.02 19.46 16.33
C ALA A 242 8.08 20.35 17.59
N ARG A 243 6.93 20.65 18.20
CA ARG A 243 6.86 21.43 19.46
C ARG A 243 7.46 20.71 20.66
N TYR A 244 7.71 19.41 20.59
CA TYR A 244 8.38 18.63 21.62
C TYR A 244 9.88 18.51 21.38
N ALA A 245 10.38 18.99 20.22
CA ALA A 245 11.79 18.86 19.89
C ALA A 245 12.68 19.82 20.74
N ASP A 246 13.81 19.30 21.19
CA ASP A 246 14.88 20.11 21.79
C ASP A 246 15.67 20.87 20.74
N LEU A 247 15.74 20.32 19.52
CA LEU A 247 16.36 20.93 18.35
C LEU A 247 15.47 20.80 17.14
N LEU A 248 15.11 21.93 16.54
CA LEU A 248 14.39 21.98 15.29
C LEU A 248 15.34 22.41 14.17
N LEU A 249 15.49 21.60 13.14
CA LEU A 249 16.26 21.88 11.95
C LEU A 249 15.30 22.15 10.79
N PRO A 250 15.22 23.39 10.30
CA PRO A 250 14.32 23.73 9.19
C PRO A 250 14.86 23.11 7.88
N VAL A 251 13.96 22.43 7.17
CA VAL A 251 14.29 21.77 5.89
C VAL A 251 13.71 22.50 4.69
N THR A 252 14.34 22.28 3.53
CA THR A 252 13.82 22.81 2.27
C THR A 252 12.58 22.06 1.82
N SER A 253 11.63 22.79 1.28
CA SER A 253 10.48 22.24 0.57
C SER A 253 10.87 21.70 -0.82
N ALA A 254 9.94 21.00 -1.47
CA ALA A 254 10.17 20.46 -2.80
C ALA A 254 10.48 21.52 -3.87
N VAL A 255 10.03 22.77 -3.70
CA VAL A 255 10.28 23.87 -4.65
C VAL A 255 11.62 24.58 -4.41
N GLU A 256 12.29 24.31 -3.29
CA GLU A 256 13.57 24.91 -2.90
C GLU A 256 14.77 24.01 -3.18
N ARG A 257 14.57 22.86 -3.81
CA ARG A 257 15.62 21.92 -4.24
C ARG A 257 15.29 21.31 -5.60
N SER A 258 16.29 20.71 -6.24
CA SER A 258 16.06 19.85 -7.40
C SER A 258 15.82 18.41 -6.95
N ASP A 259 15.00 17.68 -7.70
CA ASP A 259 14.68 16.28 -7.38
C ASP A 259 14.17 15.54 -8.62
N LEU A 260 14.11 14.23 -8.52
CA LEU A 260 13.49 13.36 -9.50
C LEU A 260 12.17 12.82 -8.92
N THR A 261 11.14 12.78 -9.74
CA THR A 261 9.89 12.16 -9.33
C THR A 261 9.23 11.44 -10.49
N ARG A 262 8.31 10.58 -10.16
CA ARG A 262 7.40 9.93 -11.10
C ARG A 262 6.01 9.86 -10.46
N PRO A 263 4.95 9.76 -11.27
CA PRO A 263 3.62 9.74 -10.74
C PRO A 263 3.41 8.51 -9.84
N TRP A 264 2.75 8.72 -8.73
CA TRP A 264 2.14 7.64 -7.98
C TRP A 264 1.03 7.05 -8.83
N PRO A 265 0.90 5.78 -8.97
CA PRO A 265 0.28 4.86 -9.92
C PRO A 265 -0.47 5.49 -11.14
N SER A 266 -0.04 6.61 -11.66
CA SER A 266 -0.85 7.30 -12.67
C SER A 266 -0.02 7.82 -13.85
N GLY A 267 0.37 6.93 -14.73
CA GLY A 267 0.86 7.29 -16.03
C GLY A 267 2.34 7.03 -16.28
N PRO A 268 2.71 6.86 -17.55
CA PRO A 268 4.05 6.52 -17.98
C PRO A 268 4.85 7.80 -18.23
N TYR A 269 5.35 8.45 -17.18
CA TYR A 269 6.25 9.59 -17.31
C TYR A 269 7.21 9.70 -16.14
N PHE A 270 8.32 10.38 -16.37
CA PHE A 270 9.30 10.80 -15.36
C PHE A 270 9.34 12.32 -15.32
N THR A 271 9.56 12.89 -14.15
CA THR A 271 9.70 14.33 -14.00
C THR A 271 10.99 14.68 -13.31
N PHE A 272 11.61 15.74 -13.81
CA PHE A 272 12.71 16.44 -13.16
C PHE A 272 12.15 17.72 -12.54
N MET A 273 12.23 17.82 -11.23
CA MET A 273 11.82 19.02 -10.50
C MET A 273 13.01 19.94 -10.38
N ASN A 274 13.02 21.02 -11.15
CA ASN A 274 14.02 22.06 -11.01
C ASN A 274 13.70 22.92 -9.78
N ARG A 275 14.72 23.32 -9.04
CA ARG A 275 14.57 24.29 -7.96
C ARG A 275 13.97 25.59 -8.51
N ALA A 276 12.87 26.01 -7.95
CA ALA A 276 12.12 27.20 -8.34
C ALA A 276 12.37 28.41 -7.43
N LEU A 277 12.73 28.16 -6.17
CA LEU A 277 12.98 29.17 -5.15
C LEU A 277 14.31 28.91 -4.44
N GLU A 278 14.96 29.97 -3.97
CA GLU A 278 16.07 29.83 -3.05
C GLU A 278 15.53 29.39 -1.67
N PRO A 279 16.30 28.55 -0.92
CA PRO A 279 15.93 28.18 0.44
C PRO A 279 15.66 29.40 1.33
N LEU A 280 14.58 29.36 2.08
CA LEU A 280 14.19 30.44 2.98
C LEU A 280 14.93 30.38 4.30
N GLY A 281 15.47 31.51 4.75
CA GLY A 281 16.09 31.64 6.08
C GLY A 281 17.27 30.66 6.26
N GLU A 282 17.18 29.80 7.28
CA GLU A 282 18.20 28.81 7.61
C GLU A 282 17.88 27.40 7.06
N CYS A 283 16.87 27.26 6.18
CA CYS A 283 16.50 25.98 5.61
C CYS A 283 17.63 25.35 4.81
N LYS A 284 17.85 24.07 5.03
CA LYS A 284 18.81 23.24 4.27
C LYS A 284 18.13 21.95 3.80
N SER A 285 18.67 21.34 2.76
CA SER A 285 18.19 20.01 2.38
C SER A 285 18.52 18.98 3.46
N ASP A 286 17.74 17.89 3.53
CA ASP A 286 18.04 16.78 4.44
C ASP A 286 19.46 16.25 4.22
N LEU A 287 19.90 16.17 2.96
CA LEU A 287 21.24 15.74 2.60
C LEU A 287 22.33 16.69 3.14
N ASP A 288 22.13 18.01 3.03
CA ASP A 288 23.08 19.00 3.55
C ASP A 288 23.18 18.92 5.07
N ILE A 289 22.04 18.79 5.75
CA ILE A 289 22.00 18.65 7.23
C ILE A 289 22.81 17.44 7.68
N VAL A 290 22.57 16.26 7.10
CA VAL A 290 23.29 15.05 7.49
C VAL A 290 24.75 15.07 7.05
N SER A 291 25.07 15.76 5.96
CA SER A 291 26.46 15.95 5.48
C SER A 291 27.26 16.82 6.43
N GLU A 292 26.69 17.94 6.90
CA GLU A 292 27.34 18.79 7.92
C GLU A 292 27.51 18.04 9.25
N LEU A 293 26.54 17.23 9.64
CA LEU A 293 26.66 16.40 10.82
C LEU A 293 27.79 15.38 10.67
N ALA A 294 27.87 14.69 9.53
CA ALA A 294 28.94 13.75 9.23
C ALA A 294 30.32 14.40 9.32
N GLN A 295 30.47 15.59 8.74
CA GLN A 295 31.69 16.37 8.81
C GLN A 295 32.08 16.69 10.26
N ARG A 296 31.13 17.14 11.10
CA ARG A 296 31.35 17.45 12.52
C ARG A 296 31.72 16.21 13.35
N LEU A 297 31.26 15.04 12.93
CA LEU A 297 31.60 13.75 13.52
C LEU A 297 32.92 13.17 12.99
N GLY A 298 33.62 13.85 12.06
CA GLY A 298 34.85 13.36 11.44
C GLY A 298 34.64 12.19 10.48
N ILE A 299 33.43 12.04 9.91
CA ILE A 299 33.13 11.01 8.92
C ILE A 299 33.51 11.54 7.55
N GLU A 300 34.62 11.04 7.01
CA GLU A 300 35.10 11.45 5.68
C GLU A 300 34.36 10.75 4.56
N GLY A 301 34.21 11.44 3.42
CA GLY A 301 33.62 10.86 2.18
C GLY A 301 32.13 10.52 2.26
N PHE A 302 31.40 11.06 3.25
CA PHE A 302 29.97 10.80 3.40
C PHE A 302 29.15 11.28 2.21
N ASN A 303 29.42 12.49 1.74
CA ASN A 303 28.72 13.08 0.59
C ASN A 303 29.73 13.69 -0.39
N PRO A 304 30.30 12.89 -1.33
CA PRO A 304 31.35 13.34 -2.23
C PRO A 304 30.83 14.05 -3.49
N HIS A 305 29.50 14.13 -3.69
CA HIS A 305 28.89 14.63 -4.91
C HIS A 305 27.98 15.82 -4.63
N THR A 306 27.83 16.67 -5.63
CA THR A 306 26.80 17.71 -5.68
C THR A 306 25.41 17.12 -5.88
N GLU A 307 24.36 17.89 -5.62
CA GLU A 307 22.96 17.48 -5.85
C GLU A 307 22.76 17.02 -7.32
N ASP A 308 23.23 17.81 -8.28
CA ASP A 308 23.12 17.48 -9.71
C ASP A 308 23.87 16.19 -10.08
N GLU A 309 25.05 15.96 -9.51
CA GLU A 309 25.79 14.71 -9.73
C GLU A 309 25.06 13.50 -9.15
N TRP A 310 24.44 13.64 -7.98
CA TRP A 310 23.62 12.57 -7.41
C TRP A 310 22.40 12.27 -8.27
N LEU A 311 21.69 13.30 -8.74
CA LEU A 311 20.51 13.13 -9.58
C LEU A 311 20.88 12.49 -10.93
N LYS A 312 22.00 12.94 -11.54
CA LYS A 312 22.53 12.34 -12.76
C LYS A 312 22.93 10.88 -12.54
N MET A 313 23.64 10.59 -11.47
CA MET A 313 24.05 9.21 -11.13
C MET A 313 22.83 8.33 -10.92
N PHE A 314 21.78 8.83 -10.27
CA PHE A 314 20.53 8.09 -10.09
C PHE A 314 19.90 7.72 -11.45
N VAL A 315 19.86 8.65 -12.40
CA VAL A 315 19.37 8.39 -13.77
C VAL A 315 20.27 7.38 -14.49
N ASP A 316 21.58 7.60 -14.43
CA ASP A 316 22.57 6.79 -15.18
C ASP A 316 22.69 5.34 -14.65
N LEU A 317 22.41 5.09 -13.38
CA LEU A 317 22.53 3.77 -12.75
C LEU A 317 21.20 3.02 -12.65
N ASN A 318 20.07 3.68 -12.86
CA ASN A 318 18.76 3.04 -12.77
C ASN A 318 18.31 2.57 -14.17
N PRO A 319 18.18 1.26 -14.40
CA PRO A 319 17.80 0.71 -15.71
C PRO A 319 16.52 1.32 -16.30
N GLU A 320 15.52 1.60 -15.46
CA GLU A 320 14.25 2.17 -15.92
C GLU A 320 14.44 3.61 -16.47
N TYR A 321 15.26 4.42 -15.80
CA TYR A 321 15.59 5.75 -16.32
C TYR A 321 16.50 5.65 -17.54
N GLN A 322 17.49 4.76 -17.53
CA GLN A 322 18.40 4.54 -18.66
C GLN A 322 17.67 4.12 -19.93
N GLU A 323 16.63 3.32 -19.83
CA GLU A 323 15.82 2.90 -20.98
C GLU A 323 15.19 4.11 -21.67
N HIS A 324 14.71 5.07 -20.91
CA HIS A 324 13.92 6.18 -21.43
C HIS A 324 14.67 7.52 -21.51
N ILE A 325 15.55 7.81 -20.57
CA ILE A 325 16.28 9.08 -20.48
C ILE A 325 17.69 8.90 -21.07
N LYS A 326 17.89 9.33 -22.30
CA LYS A 326 19.18 9.23 -22.99
C LYS A 326 20.06 10.47 -22.86
N ASP A 327 19.46 11.59 -22.49
CA ASP A 327 20.10 12.88 -22.32
C ASP A 327 19.58 13.52 -21.03
N PHE A 328 20.41 13.52 -20.00
CA PHE A 328 20.07 14.06 -18.69
C PHE A 328 19.83 15.57 -18.72
N ASP A 329 20.66 16.30 -19.45
CA ASP A 329 20.57 17.76 -19.51
C ASP A 329 19.29 18.19 -20.22
N LYS A 330 18.93 17.50 -21.30
CA LYS A 330 17.65 17.69 -21.96
C LYS A 330 16.48 17.36 -21.05
N PHE A 331 16.54 16.26 -20.33
CA PHE A 331 15.49 15.86 -19.37
C PHE A 331 15.31 16.90 -18.27
N LYS A 332 16.43 17.42 -17.74
CA LYS A 332 16.45 18.50 -16.76
C LYS A 332 15.83 19.78 -17.31
N ALA A 333 16.16 20.15 -18.56
CA ALA A 333 15.63 21.34 -19.22
C ALA A 333 14.12 21.21 -19.52
N ASP A 334 13.67 20.05 -20.02
CA ASP A 334 12.27 19.80 -20.36
C ASP A 334 11.38 19.63 -19.11
N GLY A 335 11.95 19.20 -17.99
CA GLY A 335 11.25 18.96 -16.73
C GLY A 335 10.34 17.72 -16.73
N ILE A 336 10.02 17.16 -17.88
CA ILE A 336 9.19 15.98 -18.02
C ILE A 336 9.61 15.12 -19.22
N HIS A 337 9.67 13.82 -19.01
CA HIS A 337 9.81 12.84 -20.08
C HIS A 337 8.59 11.91 -20.07
N ARG A 338 7.82 11.91 -21.17
CA ARG A 338 6.65 11.02 -21.34
C ARG A 338 7.08 9.77 -22.08
N VAL A 339 6.83 8.62 -21.48
CA VAL A 339 7.07 7.33 -22.13
C VAL A 339 5.93 7.06 -23.10
N LYS A 340 6.24 6.87 -24.36
CA LYS A 340 5.28 6.46 -25.36
C LYS A 340 5.11 4.94 -25.29
N LEU A 341 3.92 4.50 -25.02
CA LEU A 341 3.54 3.09 -25.11
C LEU A 341 2.97 2.82 -26.51
N ASP A 342 3.53 1.84 -27.20
CA ASP A 342 3.02 1.44 -28.52
C ASP A 342 1.72 0.65 -28.39
N GLU A 343 1.60 -0.12 -27.30
CA GLU A 343 0.39 -0.88 -26.95
C GLU A 343 0.01 -0.68 -25.48
N PRO A 344 -1.28 -0.80 -25.12
CA PRO A 344 -1.69 -0.78 -23.72
C PRO A 344 -1.06 -1.92 -22.92
N ILE A 345 -0.59 -1.63 -21.71
CA ILE A 345 -0.13 -2.65 -20.78
C ILE A 345 -1.36 -3.32 -20.15
N ILE A 346 -1.44 -4.62 -20.30
CA ILE A 346 -2.50 -5.44 -19.71
C ILE A 346 -1.88 -6.29 -18.61
N ALA A 347 -2.28 -6.04 -17.37
CA ALA A 347 -1.76 -6.77 -16.22
C ALA A 347 -2.01 -8.29 -16.35
N PHE A 348 -0.97 -9.07 -16.15
CA PHE A 348 -0.99 -10.54 -16.23
C PHE A 348 -1.38 -11.14 -17.59
N LYS A 349 -1.30 -10.37 -18.68
CA LYS A 349 -1.57 -10.89 -20.01
C LYS A 349 -0.69 -12.09 -20.36
N GLU A 350 0.61 -12.00 -20.09
CA GLU A 350 1.57 -13.08 -20.38
C GLU A 350 1.24 -14.37 -19.63
N GLN A 351 0.75 -14.25 -18.38
CA GLN A 351 0.32 -15.39 -17.56
C GLN A 351 -0.93 -16.08 -18.15
N ILE A 352 -1.84 -15.26 -18.70
CA ILE A 352 -3.07 -15.79 -19.32
C ILE A 352 -2.78 -16.39 -20.70
N ASP A 353 -1.88 -15.80 -21.47
CA ASP A 353 -1.49 -16.31 -22.77
C ASP A 353 -0.77 -17.66 -22.65
N ASP A 354 0.18 -17.80 -21.73
CA ASP A 354 0.97 -19.01 -21.50
C ASP A 354 1.42 -19.15 -20.05
N ILE A 355 0.62 -19.77 -19.20
CA ILE A 355 0.89 -19.91 -17.76
C ILE A 355 2.08 -20.84 -17.49
N GLU A 356 2.40 -21.77 -18.39
CA GLU A 356 3.51 -22.70 -18.20
C GLU A 356 4.85 -21.98 -18.34
N LYS A 357 4.95 -21.04 -19.29
CA LYS A 357 6.14 -20.21 -19.47
C LYS A 357 6.18 -19.03 -18.53
N ASN A 358 5.03 -18.46 -18.23
CA ASN A 358 4.88 -17.25 -17.42
C ASN A 358 3.94 -17.52 -16.23
N PRO A 359 4.39 -18.24 -15.20
CA PRO A 359 3.56 -18.48 -14.02
C PRO A 359 3.28 -17.16 -13.27
N PHE A 360 2.15 -17.10 -12.56
CA PHE A 360 1.90 -16.00 -11.64
C PHE A 360 3.00 -15.95 -10.56
N PRO A 361 3.38 -14.76 -10.06
CA PRO A 361 4.42 -14.60 -9.05
C PRO A 361 3.91 -14.98 -7.65
N THR A 362 3.37 -16.19 -7.54
CA THR A 362 2.82 -16.81 -6.33
C THR A 362 3.50 -18.15 -6.09
N PRO A 363 3.49 -18.70 -4.87
CA PRO A 363 4.03 -20.03 -4.59
C PRO A 363 3.48 -21.14 -5.47
N SER A 364 2.19 -21.08 -5.82
CA SER A 364 1.53 -22.07 -6.69
C SER A 364 1.75 -21.82 -8.19
N GLY A 365 2.29 -20.67 -8.58
CA GLY A 365 2.31 -20.22 -9.98
C GLY A 365 0.94 -19.85 -10.54
N LYS A 366 -0.10 -19.81 -9.71
CA LYS A 366 -1.50 -19.50 -10.06
C LYS A 366 -2.07 -18.39 -9.18
N ILE A 367 -3.27 -17.91 -9.47
CA ILE A 367 -4.03 -17.01 -8.60
C ILE A 367 -4.42 -17.77 -7.33
N GLU A 368 -3.90 -17.35 -6.17
CA GLU A 368 -4.16 -18.02 -4.89
C GLU A 368 -5.40 -17.43 -4.22
N ILE A 369 -6.56 -18.02 -4.48
CA ILE A 369 -7.79 -17.74 -3.70
C ILE A 369 -7.64 -18.32 -2.29
N PHE A 370 -6.99 -19.48 -2.15
CA PHE A 370 -6.53 -20.02 -0.88
C PHE A 370 -5.04 -19.80 -0.74
N SER A 371 -4.63 -19.14 0.34
CA SER A 371 -3.22 -18.92 0.69
C SER A 371 -2.75 -19.92 1.74
N GLN A 372 -1.86 -20.83 1.36
CA GLN A 372 -1.24 -21.75 2.33
C GLN A 372 -0.45 -21.00 3.40
N ARG A 373 0.24 -19.92 3.03
CA ARG A 373 0.97 -19.07 3.97
C ARG A 373 0.05 -18.48 5.05
N ALA A 374 -1.14 -18.04 4.69
CA ALA A 374 -2.13 -17.53 5.65
C ALA A 374 -2.67 -18.65 6.53
N ALA A 375 -2.89 -19.86 5.96
CA ALA A 375 -3.29 -21.03 6.73
C ALA A 375 -2.24 -21.43 7.78
N ASP A 376 -0.97 -21.40 7.40
CA ASP A 376 0.16 -21.75 8.28
C ASP A 376 0.32 -20.75 9.44
N LEU A 377 -0.05 -19.47 9.22
CA LEU A 377 -0.08 -18.46 10.29
C LEU A 377 -1.14 -18.74 11.34
N ASN A 378 -2.20 -19.45 11.00
CA ASN A 378 -3.32 -19.85 11.87
C ASN A 378 -3.85 -18.71 12.75
N LYS A 379 -4.07 -17.53 12.13
CA LYS A 379 -4.59 -16.35 12.82
C LYS A 379 -6.05 -16.11 12.42
N PRO A 380 -6.95 -15.86 13.38
CA PRO A 380 -8.36 -15.61 13.09
C PRO A 380 -8.60 -14.37 12.21
N ASP A 381 -7.77 -13.35 12.36
CA ASP A 381 -7.81 -12.09 11.60
C ASP A 381 -7.17 -12.19 10.20
N THR A 382 -6.53 -13.32 9.90
CA THR A 382 -5.86 -13.55 8.61
C THR A 382 -6.28 -14.89 8.00
N PRO A 383 -7.56 -15.06 7.65
CA PRO A 383 -8.07 -16.33 7.11
C PRO A 383 -7.40 -16.69 5.78
N PRO A 384 -7.25 -17.99 5.48
CA PRO A 384 -6.57 -18.44 4.25
C PRO A 384 -7.33 -18.13 2.95
N ILE A 385 -8.62 -17.91 3.02
CA ILE A 385 -9.49 -17.47 1.90
C ILE A 385 -10.05 -16.07 2.18
N PRO A 386 -10.51 -15.32 1.17
CA PRO A 386 -11.23 -14.06 1.40
C PRO A 386 -12.50 -14.30 2.22
N LYS A 387 -12.65 -13.56 3.33
CA LYS A 387 -13.83 -13.62 4.19
C LYS A 387 -14.25 -12.23 4.61
N TYR A 388 -15.55 -12.04 4.82
CA TYR A 388 -16.00 -10.88 5.56
C TYR A 388 -15.68 -11.08 7.04
N LEU A 389 -14.95 -10.14 7.60
CA LEU A 389 -14.67 -10.04 9.02
C LEU A 389 -15.16 -8.68 9.49
N PRO A 390 -16.03 -8.62 10.50
CA PRO A 390 -16.47 -7.35 11.06
C PRO A 390 -15.27 -6.58 11.64
N THR A 391 -15.27 -5.27 11.47
CA THR A 391 -14.26 -4.42 12.10
C THR A 391 -14.49 -4.36 13.62
N PRO A 392 -13.45 -4.13 14.43
CA PRO A 392 -13.61 -4.06 15.89
C PRO A 392 -14.63 -3.03 16.38
N GLU A 393 -14.94 -2.03 15.55
CA GLU A 393 -15.85 -0.91 15.87
C GLU A 393 -17.05 -0.90 14.92
N ASP A 394 -17.58 -2.08 14.59
CA ASP A 394 -18.77 -2.18 13.76
C ASP A 394 -20.06 -1.99 14.58
N ARG A 395 -21.21 -2.08 13.91
CA ARG A 395 -22.51 -1.90 14.55
C ARG A 395 -22.89 -2.96 15.57
N SER A 396 -22.18 -4.09 15.60
CA SER A 396 -22.39 -5.15 16.58
C SER A 396 -21.58 -4.91 17.87
N ASP A 397 -20.68 -3.93 17.89
CA ASP A 397 -19.93 -3.58 19.09
C ASP A 397 -20.86 -3.00 20.16
N PRO A 398 -20.93 -3.58 21.37
CA PRO A 398 -21.74 -3.05 22.46
C PRO A 398 -21.41 -1.60 22.84
N LEU A 399 -20.22 -1.12 22.52
CA LEU A 399 -19.83 0.27 22.76
C LEU A 399 -20.63 1.28 21.95
N ILE A 400 -21.34 0.86 20.90
CA ILE A 400 -22.17 1.76 20.08
C ILE A 400 -23.31 2.40 20.91
N GLU A 401 -23.80 1.73 21.95
CA GLU A 401 -24.81 2.30 22.85
C GLU A 401 -24.29 3.54 23.58
N LYS A 402 -22.98 3.55 23.89
CA LYS A 402 -22.33 4.65 24.58
C LYS A 402 -21.67 5.66 23.62
N PHE A 403 -21.16 5.17 22.51
CA PHE A 403 -20.45 5.95 21.49
C PHE A 403 -21.05 5.66 20.10
N PRO A 404 -22.17 6.32 19.73
CA PRO A 404 -22.92 5.97 18.52
C PRO A 404 -22.30 6.44 17.20
N LEU A 405 -21.24 7.23 17.26
CA LEU A 405 -20.54 7.74 16.09
C LEU A 405 -19.28 6.90 15.85
N GLN A 406 -19.13 6.44 14.60
CA GLN A 406 -17.90 5.83 14.12
C GLN A 406 -17.01 6.92 13.51
N LEU A 407 -15.73 6.89 13.84
CA LEU A 407 -14.71 7.83 13.35
C LEU A 407 -13.97 7.27 12.11
#